data_83f2d581cad85680625b483e367558c7
#
_entry.id   83f2d581cad85680625b483e367558c7
#
_cell.length_a   1.000
_cell.length_b   1.000
_cell.length_c   1.000
_cell.angle_alpha   90.00
_cell.angle_beta   90.00
_cell.angle_gamma   90.00
#
_symmetry.space_group_name_H-M   'P 1'
#
loop_
_entity.id
_entity.type
_entity.pdbx_description
1 polymer ?
#
loop_
_entity_poly.entity_id
_entity_poly.type
_entity_poly.pdbx_seq_one_letter_code
_entity_poly.pdbx_strand_id
1 'polypeptide(L)'
;MEPKIWGNHAWLFLHTITLHYPDNPTEFDKEKYKKFFESLSHVIPCDICKSHYKQNIKKYPINLESKESLTRWLHKIHNLVNIKNGKEEYPYDKFIDKYSDLYSDNKLSKITVLLILFISVILLFYFYK
;
A
#
# COMPACT_ATOMS: atom_id res chain seq x y z
N MET A 1 18.56 -0.50 -14.54
CA MET A 1 17.60 -1.62 -14.33
C MET A 1 16.23 -1.23 -14.84
N GLU A 2 15.52 -2.18 -15.48
CA GLU A 2 14.20 -1.91 -16.05
C GLU A 2 13.11 -1.86 -14.97
N PRO A 3 12.38 -0.73 -14.86
CA PRO A 3 11.34 -0.56 -13.84
C PRO A 3 10.21 -1.60 -13.90
N LYS A 4 9.94 -2.19 -15.08
CA LYS A 4 8.92 -3.24 -15.25
C LYS A 4 9.18 -4.50 -14.40
N ILE A 5 10.46 -4.76 -14.04
CA ILE A 5 10.85 -5.96 -13.27
C ILE A 5 10.61 -5.76 -11.78
N TRP A 6 11.02 -4.60 -11.25
CA TRP A 6 11.03 -4.34 -9.79
C TRP A 6 9.94 -3.35 -9.32
N GLY A 7 9.41 -2.53 -10.22
CA GLY A 7 8.59 -1.38 -9.86
C GLY A 7 7.32 -1.74 -9.08
N ASN A 8 6.59 -2.77 -9.50
CA ASN A 8 5.37 -3.19 -8.80
C ASN A 8 5.67 -3.68 -7.36
N HIS A 9 6.77 -4.40 -7.18
CA HIS A 9 7.21 -4.89 -5.86
C HIS A 9 7.68 -3.75 -4.96
N ALA A 10 8.40 -2.77 -5.55
CA ALA A 10 8.81 -1.58 -4.83
C ALA A 10 7.59 -0.76 -4.36
N TRP A 11 6.61 -0.52 -5.23
CA TRP A 11 5.38 0.17 -4.84
C TRP A 11 4.61 -0.57 -3.77
N LEU A 12 4.49 -1.91 -3.87
CA LEU A 12 3.86 -2.72 -2.83
C LEU A 12 4.55 -2.51 -1.48
N PHE A 13 5.87 -2.62 -1.43
CA PHE A 13 6.67 -2.43 -0.22
C PHE A 13 6.53 -1.02 0.36
N LEU A 14 6.67 0.01 -0.48
CA LEU A 14 6.57 1.41 -0.04
C LEU A 14 5.18 1.75 0.52
N HIS A 15 4.12 1.28 -0.13
CA HIS A 15 2.76 1.47 0.38
C HIS A 15 2.52 0.70 1.69
N THR A 16 3.05 -0.52 1.83
CA THR A 16 3.01 -1.26 3.11
C THR A 16 3.64 -0.46 4.24
N ILE A 17 4.77 0.19 3.99
CA ILE A 17 5.44 1.07 4.97
C ILE A 17 4.50 2.21 5.39
N THR A 18 3.82 2.88 4.46
CA THR A 18 2.91 3.98 4.81
C THR A 18 1.67 3.52 5.57
N LEU A 19 1.13 2.35 5.23
CA LEU A 19 -0.02 1.76 5.91
C LEU A 19 0.33 1.29 7.34
N HIS A 20 1.60 1.04 7.62
CA HIS A 20 2.11 0.68 8.95
C HIS A 20 2.61 1.89 9.76
N TYR A 21 2.53 3.11 9.22
CA TYR A 21 2.91 4.32 9.95
C TYR A 21 2.07 4.47 11.22
N PRO A 22 2.64 4.92 12.37
CA PRO A 22 1.89 5.11 13.59
C PRO A 22 0.69 6.04 13.43
N ASP A 23 -0.42 5.76 14.11
CA ASP A 23 -1.59 6.65 14.12
C ASP A 23 -1.29 7.97 14.85
N ASN A 24 -0.44 7.91 15.89
CA ASN A 24 0.05 9.06 16.64
C ASN A 24 1.59 9.10 16.52
N PRO A 25 2.15 9.62 15.41
CA PRO A 25 3.57 9.61 15.17
C PRO A 25 4.31 10.57 16.09
N THR A 26 5.40 10.09 16.70
CA THR A 26 6.35 10.94 17.42
C THR A 26 7.24 11.71 16.45
N GLU A 27 7.95 12.75 16.94
CA GLU A 27 8.96 13.45 16.13
C GLU A 27 10.09 12.53 15.66
N PHE A 28 10.42 11.50 16.45
CA PHE A 28 11.36 10.46 16.06
C PHE A 28 10.85 9.66 14.87
N ASP A 29 9.57 9.25 14.89
CA ASP A 29 8.94 8.53 13.77
C ASP A 29 8.95 9.39 12.51
N LYS A 30 8.51 10.64 12.62
CA LYS A 30 8.49 11.60 11.50
C LYS A 30 9.88 11.75 10.89
N GLU A 31 10.92 11.91 11.71
CA GLU A 31 12.31 12.04 11.24
C GLU A 31 12.75 10.78 10.47
N LYS A 32 12.51 9.57 11.01
CA LYS A 32 12.93 8.31 10.39
C LYS A 32 12.23 8.06 9.05
N TYR A 33 10.91 8.25 9.02
CA TYR A 33 10.16 8.08 7.79
C TYR A 33 10.53 9.14 6.74
N LYS A 34 10.74 10.38 7.14
CA LYS A 34 11.24 11.44 6.25
C LYS A 34 12.56 11.04 5.61
N LYS A 35 13.56 10.68 6.41
CA LYS A 35 14.89 10.25 5.93
C LYS A 35 14.79 9.06 4.99
N PHE A 36 13.94 8.08 5.31
CA PHE A 36 13.73 6.92 4.47
C PHE A 36 13.20 7.32 3.08
N PHE A 37 12.09 8.05 3.02
CA PHE A 37 11.49 8.43 1.73
C PHE A 37 12.37 9.41 0.94
N GLU A 38 13.06 10.35 1.59
CA GLU A 38 14.01 11.24 0.91
C GLU A 38 15.20 10.47 0.31
N SER A 39 15.70 9.44 0.99
CA SER A 39 16.82 8.62 0.52
C SER A 39 16.52 7.87 -0.78
N LEU A 40 15.26 7.56 -1.06
CA LEU A 40 14.85 6.89 -2.30
C LEU A 40 15.28 7.66 -3.55
N SER A 41 15.37 8.99 -3.47
CA SER A 41 15.88 9.84 -4.55
C SER A 41 17.33 9.55 -4.95
N HIS A 42 18.06 8.78 -4.14
CA HIS A 42 19.45 8.41 -4.37
C HIS A 42 19.64 6.93 -4.69
N VAL A 43 18.74 6.05 -4.21
CA VAL A 43 18.92 4.59 -4.27
C VAL A 43 18.03 3.87 -5.28
N ILE A 44 16.99 4.50 -5.81
CA ILE A 44 16.13 3.91 -6.86
C ILE A 44 17.01 3.44 -8.04
N PRO A 45 16.95 2.15 -8.47
CA PRO A 45 17.89 1.58 -9.44
C PRO A 45 17.55 1.96 -10.90
N CYS A 46 17.26 3.26 -11.15
CA CYS A 46 16.90 3.82 -12.44
C CYS A 46 17.13 5.34 -12.40
N ASP A 47 18.07 5.88 -13.15
CA ASP A 47 18.44 7.30 -13.03
C ASP A 47 17.34 8.26 -13.46
N ILE A 48 16.57 7.91 -14.49
CA ILE A 48 15.39 8.69 -14.89
C ILE A 48 14.34 8.66 -13.77
N CYS A 49 14.13 7.49 -13.14
CA CYS A 49 13.18 7.34 -12.04
C CYS A 49 13.61 8.15 -10.81
N LYS A 50 14.91 8.17 -10.46
CA LYS A 50 15.48 9.03 -9.39
C LYS A 50 15.17 10.48 -9.65
N SER A 51 15.46 10.96 -10.87
CA SER A 51 15.22 12.35 -11.24
C SER A 51 13.75 12.74 -11.11
N HIS A 52 12.84 11.89 -11.62
CA HIS A 52 11.41 12.12 -11.51
C HIS A 52 10.92 12.10 -10.06
N TYR A 53 11.38 11.11 -9.28
CA TYR A 53 11.04 11.02 -7.87
C TYR A 53 11.50 12.26 -7.09
N LYS A 54 12.75 12.71 -7.31
CA LYS A 54 13.31 13.92 -6.70
C LYS A 54 12.50 15.18 -7.04
N GLN A 55 12.08 15.32 -8.30
CA GLN A 55 11.22 16.43 -8.71
C GLN A 55 9.85 16.37 -8.04
N ASN A 56 9.25 15.19 -7.98
CA ASN A 56 7.93 14.98 -7.40
C ASN A 56 7.92 15.29 -5.90
N ILE A 57 8.88 14.79 -5.12
CA ILE A 57 8.94 15.05 -3.67
C ILE A 57 9.32 16.50 -3.34
N LYS A 58 10.04 17.19 -4.23
CA LYS A 58 10.30 18.63 -4.11
C LYS A 58 9.02 19.44 -4.33
N LYS A 59 8.22 19.07 -5.33
CA LYS A 59 6.96 19.75 -5.67
C LYS A 59 5.85 19.44 -4.67
N TYR A 60 5.83 18.23 -4.16
CA TYR A 60 4.86 17.70 -3.19
C TYR A 60 5.61 17.15 -1.99
N PRO A 61 5.99 18.01 -1.01
CA PRO A 61 6.71 17.57 0.18
C PRO A 61 5.94 16.51 0.95
N ILE A 62 6.70 15.62 1.61
CA ILE A 62 6.13 14.54 2.42
C ILE A 62 5.26 15.11 3.55
N ASN A 63 4.10 14.51 3.76
CA ASN A 63 3.21 14.84 4.87
C ASN A 63 3.21 13.69 5.89
N LEU A 64 3.70 13.97 7.10
CA LEU A 64 3.92 13.01 8.18
C LEU A 64 3.01 13.25 9.39
N GLU A 65 1.96 14.06 9.24
CA GLU A 65 1.08 14.41 10.36
C GLU A 65 0.21 13.24 10.84
N SER A 66 -0.10 12.29 9.95
CA SER A 66 -0.86 11.09 10.27
C SER A 66 -0.56 9.97 9.27
N LYS A 67 -0.94 8.74 9.62
CA LYS A 67 -0.92 7.59 8.71
C LYS A 67 -1.65 7.89 7.40
N GLU A 68 -2.84 8.45 7.48
CA GLU A 68 -3.62 8.82 6.30
C GLU A 68 -2.89 9.85 5.44
N SER A 69 -2.32 10.89 6.05
CA SER A 69 -1.57 11.93 5.33
C SER A 69 -0.38 11.36 4.57
N LEU A 70 0.40 10.49 5.22
CA LEU A 70 1.56 9.84 4.60
C LEU A 70 1.13 8.89 3.48
N THR A 71 0.07 8.11 3.69
CA THR A 71 -0.45 7.16 2.70
C THR A 71 -0.99 7.89 1.47
N ARG A 72 -1.75 8.97 1.66
CA ARG A 72 -2.24 9.82 0.57
C ARG A 72 -1.11 10.51 -0.18
N TRP A 73 -0.09 10.97 0.53
CA TRP A 73 1.09 11.55 -0.09
C TRP A 73 1.78 10.55 -1.03
N LEU A 74 2.08 9.33 -0.56
CA LEU A 74 2.73 8.33 -1.40
C LEU A 74 1.84 7.88 -2.56
N HIS A 75 0.54 7.74 -2.34
CA HIS A 75 -0.43 7.44 -3.40
C HIS A 75 -0.41 8.52 -4.50
N LYS A 76 -0.35 9.79 -4.13
CA LYS A 76 -0.19 10.91 -5.08
C LYS A 76 1.11 10.79 -5.86
N ILE A 77 2.25 10.54 -5.20
CA ILE A 77 3.55 10.34 -5.87
C ILE A 77 3.49 9.16 -6.87
N HIS A 78 2.82 8.08 -6.51
CA HIS A 78 2.62 6.91 -7.39
C HIS A 78 1.77 7.29 -8.62
N ASN A 79 0.67 8.02 -8.43
CA ASN A 79 -0.19 8.47 -9.52
C ASN A 79 0.53 9.41 -10.50
N LEU A 80 1.42 10.27 -10.02
CA LEU A 80 2.27 11.08 -10.91
C LEU A 80 3.15 10.20 -11.82
N VAL A 81 3.64 9.08 -11.30
CA VAL A 81 4.39 8.10 -12.09
C VAL A 81 3.47 7.33 -13.06
N ASN A 82 2.25 6.98 -12.65
CA ASN A 82 1.25 6.35 -13.51
C ASN A 82 0.95 7.24 -14.72
N ILE A 83 0.58 8.50 -14.50
CA ILE A 83 0.29 9.48 -15.56
C ILE A 83 1.48 9.62 -16.52
N LYS A 84 2.70 9.74 -15.98
CA LYS A 84 3.90 9.85 -16.79
C LYS A 84 4.16 8.63 -17.66
N ASN A 85 3.71 7.45 -17.22
CA ASN A 85 3.79 6.19 -17.97
C ASN A 85 2.55 5.94 -18.86
N GLY A 86 1.70 6.95 -19.09
CA GLY A 86 0.49 6.85 -19.92
C GLY A 86 -0.63 6.02 -19.30
N LYS A 87 -0.60 5.82 -17.97
CA LYS A 87 -1.68 5.15 -17.23
C LYS A 87 -2.61 6.18 -16.62
N GLU A 88 -3.85 5.77 -16.35
CA GLU A 88 -4.81 6.56 -15.59
C GLU A 88 -4.42 6.66 -14.11
N GLU A 89 -4.93 7.69 -13.45
CA GLU A 89 -4.86 7.77 -11.99
C GLU A 89 -5.61 6.62 -11.35
N TYR A 90 -5.00 6.00 -10.36
CA TYR A 90 -5.66 4.96 -9.56
C TYR A 90 -6.40 5.62 -8.41
N PRO A 91 -7.73 5.46 -8.28
CA PRO A 91 -8.52 6.07 -7.22
C PRO A 91 -8.07 5.63 -5.82
N TYR A 92 -8.11 6.55 -4.85
CA TYR A 92 -7.62 6.29 -3.49
C TYR A 92 -8.46 5.26 -2.73
N ASP A 93 -9.78 5.28 -2.90
CA ASP A 93 -10.70 4.28 -2.35
C ASP A 93 -10.36 2.86 -2.83
N LYS A 94 -10.20 2.68 -4.14
CA LYS A 94 -9.77 1.41 -4.73
C LYS A 94 -8.38 0.97 -4.26
N PHE A 95 -7.49 1.94 -4.03
CA PHE A 95 -6.19 1.66 -3.46
C PHE A 95 -6.31 1.08 -2.04
N ILE A 96 -7.10 1.70 -1.17
CA ILE A 96 -7.33 1.23 0.21
C ILE A 96 -7.99 -0.15 0.20
N ASP A 97 -9.04 -0.36 -0.61
CA ASP A 97 -9.72 -1.66 -0.73
C ASP A 97 -8.75 -2.77 -1.14
N LYS A 98 -7.92 -2.52 -2.16
CA LYS A 98 -6.91 -3.48 -2.63
C LYS A 98 -5.94 -3.90 -1.53
N TYR A 99 -5.44 -2.94 -0.74
CA TYR A 99 -4.49 -3.25 0.33
C TYR A 99 -5.18 -3.88 1.55
N SER A 100 -6.41 -3.47 1.86
CA SER A 100 -7.25 -4.13 2.86
C SER A 100 -7.46 -5.61 2.50
N ASP A 101 -7.84 -5.91 1.26
CA ASP A 101 -8.02 -7.29 0.79
C ASP A 101 -6.72 -8.10 0.82
N LEU A 102 -5.59 -7.46 0.47
CA LEU A 102 -4.29 -8.12 0.45
C LEU A 102 -3.81 -8.52 1.86
N TYR A 103 -4.08 -7.69 2.87
CA TYR A 103 -3.65 -7.91 4.25
C TYR A 103 -4.76 -8.45 5.16
N SER A 104 -6.00 -8.59 4.67
CA SER A 104 -7.05 -9.24 5.43
C SER A 104 -6.91 -10.76 5.34
N ASP A 105 -6.89 -11.44 6.48
CA ASP A 105 -6.99 -12.91 6.57
C ASP A 105 -8.38 -13.44 6.12
N ASN A 106 -9.21 -12.60 5.52
CA ASN A 106 -10.60 -12.86 5.17
C ASN A 106 -10.81 -14.05 4.21
N LYS A 107 -9.78 -14.48 3.48
CA LYS A 107 -9.93 -15.64 2.59
C LYS A 107 -10.05 -16.94 3.39
N LEU A 108 -9.26 -17.10 4.45
CA LEU A 108 -9.38 -18.22 5.38
C LEU A 108 -10.65 -18.14 6.22
N SER A 109 -10.99 -16.95 6.72
CA SER A 109 -12.21 -16.70 7.50
C SER A 109 -13.48 -17.03 6.73
N LYS A 110 -13.62 -16.63 5.46
CA LYS A 110 -14.79 -16.98 4.63
C LYS A 110 -14.90 -18.49 4.38
N ILE A 111 -13.78 -19.17 4.11
CA ILE A 111 -13.76 -20.62 3.92
C ILE A 111 -14.13 -21.33 5.24
N THR A 112 -13.60 -20.86 6.36
CA THR A 112 -13.91 -21.44 7.69
C THR A 112 -15.38 -21.28 8.03
N VAL A 113 -15.98 -20.11 7.78
CA VAL A 113 -17.42 -19.88 8.00
C VAL A 113 -18.27 -20.79 7.10
N LEU A 114 -17.93 -20.92 5.82
CA LEU A 114 -18.64 -21.81 4.89
C LEU A 114 -18.54 -23.28 5.33
N LEU A 115 -17.38 -23.73 5.81
CA LEU A 115 -17.20 -25.09 6.34
C LEU A 115 -18.03 -25.31 7.60
N ILE A 116 -18.08 -24.35 8.52
CA ILE A 116 -18.90 -24.43 9.73
C ILE A 116 -20.38 -24.51 9.37
N LEU A 117 -20.86 -23.68 8.45
CA LEU A 117 -22.24 -23.72 7.96
C LEU A 117 -22.56 -25.07 7.28
N PHE A 118 -21.67 -25.59 6.47
CA PHE A 118 -21.85 -26.89 5.80
C PHE A 118 -21.93 -28.05 6.81
N ILE A 119 -21.02 -28.05 7.80
CA ILE A 119 -21.03 -29.06 8.88
C ILE A 119 -22.32 -28.95 9.72
N SER A 120 -22.78 -27.74 10.03
CA SER A 120 -24.01 -27.54 10.80
C SER A 120 -25.24 -28.07 10.07
N VAL A 121 -25.32 -27.87 8.75
CA VAL A 121 -26.40 -28.43 7.91
C VAL A 121 -26.38 -29.96 7.92
N ILE A 122 -25.20 -30.58 7.78
CA ILE A 122 -25.09 -32.04 7.84
C ILE A 122 -25.53 -32.59 9.19
N LEU A 123 -25.14 -31.95 10.29
CA LEU A 123 -25.54 -32.36 11.65
C LEU A 123 -27.06 -32.23 11.84
N LEU A 124 -27.67 -31.15 11.34
CA LEU A 124 -29.14 -31.01 11.37
C LEU A 124 -29.83 -32.16 10.63
N PHE A 125 -29.38 -32.52 9.43
CA PHE A 125 -29.94 -33.68 8.70
C PHE A 125 -29.73 -35.01 9.42
N TYR A 126 -28.62 -35.18 10.11
CA TYR A 126 -28.32 -36.41 10.86
C TYR A 126 -29.19 -36.56 12.10
N PHE A 127 -29.44 -35.49 12.84
CA PHE A 127 -30.25 -35.51 14.07
C PHE A 127 -31.77 -35.42 13.86
N TYR A 128 -32.21 -34.97 12.66
CA TYR A 128 -33.64 -34.92 12.32
C TYR A 128 -34.14 -36.20 11.60
N LYS A 129 -33.30 -37.18 11.42
CA LYS A 129 -33.67 -38.49 10.84
C LYS A 129 -33.81 -39.56 11.93
#